data_24afb2b93c9f29831f7a28f7cb80e336
#
_entry.id   24afb2b93c9f29831f7a28f7cb80e336
#
_cell.length_a   1.000
_cell.length_b   1.000
_cell.length_c   1.000
_cell.angle_alpha   90.00
_cell.angle_beta   90.00
_cell.angle_gamma   90.00
#
_symmetry.space_group_name_H-M   'P 1'
#
loop_
_entity.id
_entity.type
_entity.pdbx_description
1 polymer ?
#
loop_
_entity_poly.entity_id
_entity_poly.type
_entity_poly.pdbx_seq_one_letter_code
_entity_poly.pdbx_strand_id
1 'polypeptide(L)'
;EAQKKLEQQKKRFQRKNARRQVCVTADDIAAVVAEWTKIPVRRLAESESARLKKLEQTLHKRVVGQEEAVTAVARAVRRGRVGLKDPSRPIGSFLFLGPTGVGKTELSKALAEALFGDEQ
;
A
#
# COMPACT_ATOMS: atom_id res chain seq x y z
N GLU A 1 8.94 -10.96 -55.27
CA GLU A 1 7.70 -10.87 -54.48
C GLU A 1 7.98 -10.92 -52.96
N ALA A 2 8.86 -11.81 -52.48
CA ALA A 2 9.19 -11.97 -51.07
C ALA A 2 9.78 -10.68 -50.44
N GLN A 3 10.67 -9.99 -51.13
CA GLN A 3 11.26 -8.73 -50.63
C GLN A 3 10.23 -7.61 -50.48
N LYS A 4 9.27 -7.47 -51.40
CA LYS A 4 8.18 -6.48 -51.26
C LYS A 4 7.26 -6.78 -50.08
N LYS A 5 6.98 -8.05 -49.79
CA LYS A 5 6.21 -8.45 -48.57
C LYS A 5 6.96 -8.13 -47.30
N LEU A 6 8.28 -8.37 -47.27
CA LEU A 6 9.11 -8.05 -46.10
C LEU A 6 9.16 -6.55 -45.80
N GLU A 7 9.31 -5.72 -46.86
CA GLU A 7 9.29 -4.26 -46.70
C GLU A 7 7.94 -3.73 -46.23
N GLN A 8 6.84 -4.29 -46.74
CA GLN A 8 5.50 -3.93 -46.22
C GLN A 8 5.31 -4.31 -44.78
N GLN A 9 5.78 -5.48 -44.36
CA GLN A 9 5.71 -5.90 -42.95
C GLN A 9 6.58 -5.01 -42.05
N LYS A 10 7.80 -4.66 -42.46
CA LYS A 10 8.66 -3.71 -41.75
C LYS A 10 8.00 -2.34 -41.57
N LYS A 11 7.43 -1.79 -42.65
CA LYS A 11 6.71 -0.50 -42.61
C LYS A 11 5.47 -0.55 -41.68
N ARG A 12 4.72 -1.66 -41.70
CA ARG A 12 3.58 -1.86 -40.77
C ARG A 12 4.04 -1.94 -39.32
N PHE A 13 5.11 -2.65 -39.05
CA PHE A 13 5.69 -2.79 -37.71
C PHE A 13 6.22 -1.46 -37.17
N GLN A 14 6.95 -0.71 -38.01
CA GLN A 14 7.43 0.63 -37.66
C GLN A 14 6.29 1.61 -37.37
N ARG A 15 5.23 1.62 -38.21
CA ARG A 15 4.02 2.47 -37.96
C ARG A 15 3.29 2.07 -36.68
N LYS A 16 3.25 0.78 -36.35
CA LYS A 16 2.60 0.28 -35.13
C LYS A 16 3.40 0.64 -33.87
N ASN A 17 4.72 0.61 -33.96
CA ASN A 17 5.61 1.01 -32.86
C ASN A 17 5.73 2.52 -32.69
N ALA A 18 5.75 3.30 -33.79
CA ALA A 18 5.75 4.77 -33.72
C ALA A 18 4.47 5.36 -33.08
N ARG A 19 3.34 4.61 -33.12
CA ARG A 19 2.10 4.97 -32.43
C ARG A 19 2.04 4.53 -30.97
N ARG A 20 2.92 3.65 -30.53
CA ARG A 20 3.09 3.30 -29.13
C ARG A 20 4.11 4.27 -28.51
N GLN A 21 3.66 5.45 -28.17
CA GLN A 21 4.36 6.20 -27.13
C GLN A 21 4.26 5.34 -25.86
N VAL A 22 5.38 4.74 -25.47
CA VAL A 22 5.51 4.06 -24.19
C VAL A 22 5.53 5.18 -23.15
N CYS A 23 4.35 5.55 -22.66
CA CYS A 23 4.27 6.44 -21.52
C CYS A 23 4.42 5.59 -20.26
N VAL A 24 5.38 5.94 -19.44
CA VAL A 24 5.50 5.40 -18.08
C VAL A 24 4.33 5.95 -17.27
N THR A 25 3.51 5.06 -16.75
CA THR A 25 2.36 5.42 -15.92
C THR A 25 2.72 5.38 -14.43
N ALA A 26 1.87 5.98 -13.60
CA ALA A 26 2.03 5.87 -12.15
C ALA A 26 1.97 4.41 -11.67
N ASP A 27 1.19 3.56 -12.36
CA ASP A 27 1.09 2.14 -12.06
C ASP A 27 2.39 1.38 -12.36
N ASP A 28 3.11 1.75 -13.41
CA ASP A 28 4.42 1.15 -13.73
C ASP A 28 5.45 1.49 -12.64
N ILE A 29 5.46 2.74 -12.18
CA ILE A 29 6.33 3.17 -11.07
C ILE A 29 5.93 2.45 -9.79
N ALA A 30 4.64 2.37 -9.49
CA ALA A 30 4.12 1.67 -8.32
C ALA A 30 4.53 0.18 -8.32
N ALA A 31 4.53 -0.48 -9.49
CA ALA A 31 4.96 -1.86 -9.62
C ALA A 31 6.46 -2.04 -9.26
N VAL A 32 7.33 -1.16 -9.74
CA VAL A 32 8.76 -1.20 -9.42
C VAL A 32 9.01 -0.94 -7.93
N VAL A 33 8.33 0.06 -7.36
CA VAL A 33 8.44 0.37 -5.93
C VAL A 33 7.94 -0.80 -5.08
N ALA A 34 6.85 -1.45 -5.48
CA ALA A 34 6.32 -2.62 -4.78
C ALA A 34 7.31 -3.81 -4.79
N GLU A 35 8.05 -3.99 -5.87
CA GLU A 35 9.08 -5.03 -5.95
C GLU A 35 10.25 -4.75 -4.99
N TRP A 36 10.64 -3.50 -4.85
CA TRP A 36 11.72 -3.11 -3.95
C TRP A 36 11.32 -3.15 -2.47
N THR A 37 10.12 -2.65 -2.16
CA THR A 37 9.63 -2.51 -0.77
C THR A 37 8.89 -3.75 -0.27
N LYS A 38 8.55 -4.68 -1.18
CA LYS A 38 7.67 -5.84 -0.92
C LYS A 38 6.24 -5.46 -0.50
N ILE A 39 5.86 -4.20 -0.69
CA ILE A 39 4.48 -3.72 -0.42
C ILE A 39 3.62 -3.94 -1.68
N PRO A 40 2.49 -4.68 -1.61
CA PRO A 40 1.65 -4.99 -2.77
C PRO A 40 1.15 -3.74 -3.52
N VAL A 41 1.23 -3.73 -4.86
CA VAL A 41 0.83 -2.60 -5.72
C VAL A 41 -0.60 -2.13 -5.45
N ARG A 42 -1.53 -3.05 -5.23
CA ARG A 42 -2.94 -2.72 -4.93
C ARG A 42 -3.09 -1.84 -3.70
N ARG A 43 -2.19 -1.98 -2.73
CA ARG A 43 -2.17 -1.17 -1.51
C ARG A 43 -1.62 0.24 -1.76
N LEU A 44 -0.74 0.40 -2.74
CA LEU A 44 -0.23 1.71 -3.15
C LEU A 44 -1.27 2.51 -3.95
N ALA A 45 -2.11 1.83 -4.73
CA ALA A 45 -3.16 2.44 -5.55
C ALA A 45 -4.44 2.81 -4.76
N GLU A 46 -4.72 2.11 -3.64
CA GLU A 46 -5.87 2.43 -2.79
C GLU A 46 -5.66 3.76 -2.09
N SER A 47 -6.68 4.63 -2.12
CA SER A 47 -6.57 5.92 -1.46
C SER A 47 -6.33 5.73 0.04
N GLU A 48 -5.25 6.30 0.55
CA GLU A 48 -4.84 6.21 1.94
C GLU A 48 -5.96 6.67 2.90
N SER A 49 -6.69 7.69 2.48
CA SER A 49 -7.85 8.21 3.19
C SER A 49 -8.95 7.15 3.41
N ALA A 50 -9.25 6.34 2.38
CA ALA A 50 -10.26 5.28 2.50
C ALA A 50 -9.80 4.16 3.45
N ARG A 51 -8.52 3.81 3.42
CA ARG A 51 -7.92 2.82 4.34
C ARG A 51 -7.95 3.29 5.78
N LEU A 52 -7.58 4.54 6.03
CA LEU A 52 -7.57 5.13 7.37
C LEU A 52 -8.98 5.25 7.98
N LYS A 53 -10.00 5.52 7.15
CA LYS A 53 -11.40 5.51 7.62
C LYS A 53 -11.84 4.13 8.11
N LYS A 54 -11.43 3.07 7.42
CA LYS A 54 -11.79 1.69 7.73
C LYS A 54 -10.86 1.01 8.74
N LEU A 55 -9.81 1.70 9.21
CA LEU A 55 -8.75 1.11 10.03
C LEU A 55 -9.28 0.42 11.29
N GLU A 56 -10.17 1.06 12.06
CA GLU A 56 -10.79 0.46 13.23
C GLU A 56 -11.53 -0.82 12.92
N GLN A 57 -12.35 -0.82 11.86
CA GLN A 57 -13.09 -2.01 11.42
C GLN A 57 -12.15 -3.14 10.99
N THR A 58 -11.03 -2.79 10.39
CA THR A 58 -10.02 -3.77 9.97
C THR A 58 -9.32 -4.40 11.17
N LEU A 59 -8.98 -3.60 12.18
CA LEU A 59 -8.35 -4.09 13.40
C LEU A 59 -9.31 -4.97 14.21
N HIS A 60 -10.60 -4.61 14.30
CA HIS A 60 -11.61 -5.41 15.00
C HIS A 60 -11.93 -6.77 14.35
N LYS A 61 -11.57 -6.98 13.08
CA LYS A 61 -11.68 -8.32 12.47
C LYS A 61 -10.76 -9.35 13.10
N ARG A 62 -9.62 -8.93 13.63
CA ARG A 62 -8.61 -9.79 14.25
C ARG A 62 -8.57 -9.67 15.76
N VAL A 63 -8.81 -8.50 16.29
CA VAL A 63 -8.76 -8.21 17.74
C VAL A 63 -10.18 -8.04 18.27
N VAL A 64 -10.65 -9.05 18.98
CA VAL A 64 -11.96 -9.06 19.62
C VAL A 64 -11.84 -8.39 20.99
N GLY A 65 -12.72 -7.45 21.28
CA GLY A 65 -12.61 -6.59 22.47
C GLY A 65 -11.54 -5.52 22.30
N GLN A 66 -11.00 -4.97 23.38
CA GLN A 66 -9.94 -3.95 23.38
C GLN A 66 -10.32 -2.68 22.59
N GLU A 67 -11.57 -2.28 22.62
CA GLU A 67 -12.10 -1.17 21.81
C GLU A 67 -11.37 0.15 22.08
N GLU A 68 -11.03 0.43 23.34
CA GLU A 68 -10.27 1.62 23.69
C GLU A 68 -8.88 1.61 23.07
N ALA A 69 -8.19 0.47 23.11
CA ALA A 69 -6.85 0.34 22.52
C ALA A 69 -6.89 0.47 21.00
N VAL A 70 -7.83 -0.20 20.33
CA VAL A 70 -8.01 -0.12 18.87
C VAL A 70 -8.33 1.30 18.44
N THR A 71 -9.26 1.96 19.12
CA THR A 71 -9.64 3.36 18.83
C THR A 71 -8.48 4.32 19.07
N ALA A 72 -7.73 4.16 20.17
CA ALA A 72 -6.57 5.00 20.47
C ALA A 72 -5.47 4.87 19.40
N VAL A 73 -5.14 3.64 18.99
CA VAL A 73 -4.17 3.36 17.93
C VAL A 73 -4.64 3.95 16.60
N ALA A 74 -5.86 3.67 16.19
CA ALA A 74 -6.40 4.17 14.92
C ALA A 74 -6.44 5.71 14.86
N ARG A 75 -6.80 6.35 15.98
CA ARG A 75 -6.79 7.82 16.11
C ARG A 75 -5.37 8.39 16.02
N ALA A 76 -4.39 7.75 16.64
CA ALA A 76 -3.00 8.17 16.58
C ALA A 76 -2.42 8.04 15.17
N VAL A 77 -2.71 6.93 14.47
CA VAL A 77 -2.29 6.71 13.08
C VAL A 77 -2.93 7.76 12.15
N ARG A 78 -4.22 8.00 12.27
CA ARG A 78 -4.91 9.04 11.49
C ARG A 78 -4.26 10.42 11.71
N ARG A 79 -3.99 10.82 12.95
CA ARG A 79 -3.31 12.10 13.26
C ARG A 79 -1.92 12.18 12.63
N GLY A 80 -1.16 11.10 12.66
CA GLY A 80 0.18 11.04 12.06
C GLY A 80 0.20 11.21 10.53
N ARG A 81 -0.90 10.83 9.86
CA ARG A 81 -1.02 10.86 8.40
C ARG A 81 -1.65 12.14 7.83
N VAL A 82 -2.26 12.98 8.65
CA VAL A 82 -2.87 14.27 8.22
C VAL A 82 -1.84 15.34 7.84
N GLY A 83 -0.53 15.03 7.89
CA GLY A 83 0.52 15.91 7.37
C GLY A 83 0.92 17.08 8.29
N LEU A 84 0.42 17.15 9.51
CA LEU A 84 0.79 18.17 10.51
C LEU A 84 2.08 17.84 11.26
N LYS A 85 2.81 16.79 10.83
CA LYS A 85 3.97 16.25 11.54
C LYS A 85 5.22 16.30 10.68
N ASP A 86 6.36 16.50 11.34
CA ASP A 86 7.69 16.41 10.75
C ASP A 86 7.88 15.01 10.11
N PRO A 87 8.19 14.92 8.81
CA PRO A 87 8.37 13.63 8.13
C PRO A 87 9.55 12.80 8.67
N SER A 88 10.47 13.41 9.41
CA SER A 88 11.59 12.70 10.06
C SER A 88 11.18 11.93 11.31
N ARG A 89 9.96 12.16 11.84
CA ARG A 89 9.49 11.52 13.07
C ARG A 89 8.54 10.35 12.77
N PRO A 90 8.58 9.26 13.57
CA PRO A 90 7.67 8.13 13.39
C PRO A 90 6.20 8.57 13.58
N ILE A 91 5.29 7.89 12.88
CA ILE A 91 3.85 8.17 12.90
C ILE A 91 3.28 8.11 14.31
N GLY A 92 3.80 7.19 15.14
CA GLY A 92 3.44 7.02 16.54
C GLY A 92 4.36 6.04 17.23
N SER A 93 4.47 6.14 18.53
CA SER A 93 5.09 5.15 19.39
C SER A 93 4.04 4.63 20.34
N PHE A 94 3.89 3.30 20.41
CA PHE A 94 2.87 2.65 21.20
C PHE A 94 3.51 1.71 22.22
N LEU A 95 3.08 1.78 23.46
CA LEU A 95 3.46 0.87 24.51
C LEU A 95 2.21 0.10 24.98
N PHE A 96 2.19 -1.21 24.71
CA PHE A 96 1.09 -2.07 25.11
C PHE A 96 1.43 -2.78 26.43
N LEU A 97 0.69 -2.47 27.49
CA LEU A 97 0.83 -3.06 28.81
C LEU A 97 -0.40 -3.91 29.13
N GLY A 98 -0.18 -4.99 29.83
CA GLY A 98 -1.27 -5.89 30.28
C GLY A 98 -0.82 -7.34 30.41
N PRO A 99 -1.67 -8.22 30.98
CA PRO A 99 -1.36 -9.63 31.15
C PRO A 99 -1.17 -10.37 29.81
N THR A 100 -0.62 -11.57 29.86
CA THR A 100 -0.48 -12.44 28.68
C THR A 100 -1.84 -12.84 28.11
N GLY A 101 -1.93 -13.01 26.80
CA GLY A 101 -3.15 -13.49 26.13
C GLY A 101 -4.20 -12.41 25.78
N VAL A 102 -4.04 -11.15 26.18
CA VAL A 102 -5.03 -10.09 25.92
C VAL A 102 -4.95 -9.48 24.50
N GLY A 103 -4.12 -10.01 23.62
CA GLY A 103 -4.06 -9.57 22.21
C GLY A 103 -3.06 -8.46 21.89
N LYS A 104 -2.09 -8.14 22.76
CA LYS A 104 -1.08 -7.08 22.51
C LYS A 104 -0.30 -7.29 21.21
N THR A 105 0.26 -8.48 21.04
CA THR A 105 1.01 -8.84 19.84
C THR A 105 0.11 -8.93 18.61
N GLU A 106 -1.10 -9.43 18.77
CA GLU A 106 -2.07 -9.54 17.68
C GLU A 106 -2.49 -8.16 17.17
N LEU A 107 -2.69 -7.19 18.06
CA LEU A 107 -2.98 -5.81 17.67
C LEU A 107 -1.82 -5.19 16.88
N SER A 108 -0.58 -5.47 17.26
CA SER A 108 0.60 -4.98 16.53
C SER A 108 0.69 -5.58 15.13
N LYS A 109 0.46 -6.90 14.99
CA LYS A 109 0.43 -7.59 13.70
C LYS A 109 -0.71 -7.09 12.82
N ALA A 110 -1.91 -6.99 13.37
CA ALA A 110 -3.07 -6.47 12.65
C ALA A 110 -2.84 -5.03 12.15
N LEU A 111 -2.15 -4.21 12.94
CA LEU A 111 -1.79 -2.86 12.56
C LEU A 111 -0.76 -2.85 11.41
N ALA A 112 0.28 -3.68 11.47
CA ALA A 112 1.28 -3.81 10.42
C ALA A 112 0.63 -4.27 9.11
N GLU A 113 -0.20 -5.31 9.16
CA GLU A 113 -0.96 -5.78 8.00
C GLU A 113 -1.88 -4.69 7.42
N ALA A 114 -2.60 -3.94 8.26
CA ALA A 114 -3.49 -2.88 7.82
C ALA A 114 -2.74 -1.72 7.14
N LEU A 115 -1.54 -1.37 7.59
CA LEU A 115 -0.77 -0.25 7.06
C LEU A 115 0.12 -0.63 5.89
N PHE A 116 0.83 -1.75 5.99
CA PHE A 116 1.86 -2.15 5.04
C PHE A 116 1.45 -3.36 4.18
N GLY A 117 0.50 -4.15 4.63
CA GLY A 117 0.02 -5.33 3.92
C GLY A 117 0.74 -6.62 4.29
N ASP A 118 1.67 -6.54 5.22
CA ASP A 118 2.43 -7.67 5.77
C ASP A 118 2.43 -7.60 7.29
N GLU A 119 2.50 -8.77 7.94
CA GLU A 119 2.57 -8.92 9.40
C GLU A 119 4.01 -8.89 9.95
N GLN A 120 5.01 -9.02 9.05
CA GLN A 120 6.44 -9.09 9.38
C GLN A 120 7.13 -7.73 9.36
#